data_4e226cbfb799b2e86ee8abfa402144c3
#
_entry.id   4e226cbfb799b2e86ee8abfa402144c3
#
_cell.length_a   1.000
_cell.length_b   1.000
_cell.length_c   1.000
_cell.angle_alpha   90.00
_cell.angle_beta   90.00
_cell.angle_gamma   90.00
#
_symmetry.space_group_name_H-M   'P 1'
#
loop_
_entity.id
_entity.type
_entity.pdbx_description
1 polymer ?
#
loop_
_entity_poly.entity_id
_entity_poly.type
_entity_poly.pdbx_seq_one_letter_code
_entity_poly.pdbx_strand_id
1 'polypeptide(L)'
;RIGIQICFDINWQDGWEALRKKGAEIIFWPSAFGGGQQVNTMAWQNKCCTVSSTKYGVSKICDVNGTEVAATGHWSEHWAIGPLNLEKAFLHTWPYVLRFPEIEKKYGRRIRIRNHHEEEWSIIESLSPDVRVADILDEFDLKTHEQHIASAESVQLKYRPF
;
A
#
# COMPACT_ATOMS: atom_id res chain seq x y z
N ARG A 1 -0.50 12.08 5.47
CA ARG A 1 0.36 12.95 4.63
C ARG A 1 0.19 12.62 3.17
N ILE A 2 0.44 13.61 2.27
CA ILE A 2 0.42 13.40 0.82
C ILE A 2 1.79 13.69 0.22
N GLY A 3 2.10 12.99 -0.89
CA GLY A 3 3.23 13.24 -1.77
C GLY A 3 2.76 13.57 -3.17
N ILE A 4 3.64 14.12 -3.99
CA ILE A 4 3.38 14.39 -5.41
C ILE A 4 4.61 13.96 -6.23
N GLN A 5 4.35 13.20 -7.29
CA GLN A 5 5.29 12.89 -8.38
C GLN A 5 4.64 13.31 -9.69
N ILE A 6 5.40 13.77 -10.66
CA ILE A 6 4.82 14.40 -11.85
C ILE A 6 5.23 13.66 -13.12
N CYS A 7 4.22 13.19 -13.87
CA CYS A 7 4.38 12.72 -15.23
C CYS A 7 5.54 11.72 -15.38
N PHE A 8 6.63 12.12 -16.01
CA PHE A 8 7.77 11.27 -16.33
C PHE A 8 8.53 10.75 -15.08
N ASP A 9 8.32 11.37 -13.90
CA ASP A 9 8.90 10.92 -12.64
C ASP A 9 8.50 9.49 -12.23
N ILE A 10 7.45 8.93 -12.86
CA ILE A 10 7.05 7.54 -12.63
C ILE A 10 8.15 6.53 -13.00
N ASN A 11 9.13 6.92 -13.81
CA ASN A 11 10.23 6.05 -14.22
C ASN A 11 11.36 5.94 -13.18
N TRP A 12 11.37 6.79 -12.14
CA TRP A 12 12.40 6.79 -11.09
C TRP A 12 11.81 6.43 -9.74
N GLN A 13 12.17 5.26 -9.25
CA GLN A 13 11.67 4.69 -8.00
C GLN A 13 12.12 5.50 -6.76
N ASP A 14 13.30 6.08 -6.78
CA ASP A 14 13.90 6.79 -5.65
C ASP A 14 13.07 7.98 -5.15
N GLY A 15 12.44 8.72 -6.07
CA GLY A 15 11.53 9.82 -5.73
C GLY A 15 10.29 9.34 -4.96
N TRP A 16 9.72 8.22 -5.36
CA TRP A 16 8.56 7.60 -4.71
C TRP A 16 8.92 7.07 -3.31
N GLU A 17 10.03 6.36 -3.21
CA GLU A 17 10.55 5.88 -1.93
C GLU A 17 10.85 7.02 -0.96
N ALA A 18 11.44 8.12 -1.45
CA ALA A 18 11.73 9.28 -0.62
C ALA A 18 10.45 9.91 -0.03
N LEU A 19 9.37 9.99 -0.82
CA LEU A 19 8.07 10.45 -0.35
C LEU A 19 7.50 9.50 0.71
N ARG A 20 7.55 8.19 0.46
CA ARG A 20 7.08 7.18 1.39
C ARG A 20 7.87 7.22 2.71
N LYS A 21 9.19 7.30 2.66
CA LYS A 21 10.06 7.45 3.84
C LYS A 21 9.76 8.72 4.66
N LYS A 22 9.27 9.79 4.01
CA LYS A 22 8.79 11.01 4.68
C LYS A 22 7.36 10.89 5.22
N GLY A 23 6.75 9.72 5.11
CA GLY A 23 5.44 9.40 5.67
C GLY A 23 4.26 9.73 4.75
N ALA A 24 4.45 9.78 3.44
CA ALA A 24 3.33 9.90 2.52
C ALA A 24 2.47 8.63 2.58
N GLU A 25 1.17 8.81 2.73
CA GLU A 25 0.14 7.76 2.74
C GLU A 25 -0.58 7.69 1.39
N ILE A 26 -0.61 8.82 0.68
CA ILE A 26 -1.15 8.93 -0.67
C ILE A 26 -0.13 9.69 -1.50
N ILE A 27 0.19 9.19 -2.69
CA ILE A 27 0.99 9.90 -3.67
C ILE A 27 0.11 10.25 -4.86
N PHE A 28 -0.04 11.55 -5.14
CA PHE A 28 -0.72 12.04 -6.32
C PHE A 28 0.25 12.08 -7.50
N TRP A 29 -0.21 11.61 -8.65
CA TRP A 29 0.57 11.59 -9.87
C TRP A 29 -0.18 12.25 -11.03
N PRO A 30 -0.09 13.59 -11.18
CA PRO A 30 -0.58 14.28 -12.37
C PRO A 30 0.33 14.01 -13.57
N SER A 31 -0.28 13.74 -14.74
CA SER A 31 0.47 13.35 -15.93
C SER A 31 -0.23 13.71 -17.23
N ALA A 32 0.53 13.87 -18.30
CA ALA A 32 -0.01 13.95 -19.65
C ALA A 32 -0.44 12.57 -20.19
N PHE A 33 0.18 11.47 -19.75
CA PHE A 33 -0.12 10.10 -20.20
C PHE A 33 -0.69 9.25 -19.05
N GLY A 34 -1.37 8.15 -19.40
CA GLY A 34 -2.15 7.34 -18.47
C GLY A 34 -1.35 6.48 -17.48
N GLY A 35 -0.10 6.18 -17.78
CA GLY A 35 0.77 5.33 -16.95
C GLY A 35 0.38 3.85 -16.88
N GLY A 36 -0.87 3.49 -17.17
CA GLY A 36 -1.32 2.09 -17.22
C GLY A 36 -0.97 1.30 -15.97
N GLN A 37 -0.29 0.17 -16.14
CA GLN A 37 0.15 -0.70 -15.04
C GLN A 37 1.24 -0.06 -14.16
N GLN A 38 1.97 0.94 -14.64
CA GLN A 38 2.98 1.61 -13.83
C GLN A 38 2.37 2.26 -12.58
N VAL A 39 1.16 2.84 -12.69
CA VAL A 39 0.47 3.44 -11.54
C VAL A 39 0.17 2.40 -10.46
N ASN A 40 -0.33 1.23 -10.86
CA ASN A 40 -0.60 0.11 -9.96
C ASN A 40 0.70 -0.42 -9.33
N THR A 41 1.76 -0.54 -10.15
CA THR A 41 3.08 -0.98 -9.71
C THR A 41 3.68 -0.03 -8.67
N MET A 42 3.57 1.29 -8.88
CA MET A 42 4.07 2.26 -7.89
C MET A 42 3.34 2.19 -6.56
N ALA A 43 2.01 1.97 -6.58
CA ALA A 43 1.26 1.75 -5.35
C ALA A 43 1.74 0.48 -4.62
N TRP A 44 1.89 -0.63 -5.34
CA TRP A 44 2.39 -1.89 -4.83
C TRP A 44 3.81 -1.80 -4.27
N GLN A 45 4.77 -1.29 -5.05
CA GLN A 45 6.17 -1.24 -4.66
C GLN A 45 6.40 -0.36 -3.43
N ASN A 46 5.69 0.78 -3.37
CA ASN A 46 5.85 1.74 -2.28
C ASN A 46 4.91 1.48 -1.09
N LYS A 47 4.00 0.49 -1.16
CA LYS A 47 2.98 0.23 -0.14
C LYS A 47 2.22 1.51 0.24
N CYS A 48 1.88 2.30 -0.77
CA CYS A 48 1.31 3.62 -0.64
C CYS A 48 0.17 3.80 -1.65
N CYS A 49 -0.96 4.34 -1.21
CA CYS A 49 -2.05 4.64 -2.12
C CYS A 49 -1.58 5.61 -3.21
N THR A 50 -1.96 5.36 -4.46
CA THR A 50 -1.58 6.22 -5.58
C THR A 50 -2.83 6.72 -6.29
N VAL A 51 -2.88 8.03 -6.54
CA VAL A 51 -3.99 8.68 -7.25
C VAL A 51 -3.43 9.38 -8.47
N SER A 52 -3.77 8.89 -9.64
CA SER A 52 -3.38 9.53 -10.90
C SER A 52 -4.46 10.51 -11.39
N SER A 53 -4.00 11.58 -12.05
CA SER A 53 -4.85 12.51 -12.81
C SER A 53 -4.17 12.75 -14.15
N THR A 54 -4.77 12.24 -15.23
CA THR A 54 -4.10 12.16 -16.53
C THR A 54 -4.89 12.88 -17.62
N LYS A 55 -4.17 13.55 -18.52
CA LYS A 55 -4.79 14.21 -19.68
C LYS A 55 -5.24 13.19 -20.72
N TYR A 56 -4.43 12.16 -20.95
CA TYR A 56 -4.72 11.09 -21.90
C TYR A 56 -4.69 9.74 -21.18
N GLY A 57 -5.70 8.90 -21.46
CA GLY A 57 -5.87 7.61 -20.86
C GLY A 57 -6.67 7.67 -19.55
N VAL A 58 -6.65 6.59 -18.82
CA VAL A 58 -7.44 6.38 -17.62
C VAL A 58 -6.71 6.90 -16.39
N SER A 59 -7.37 7.74 -15.60
CA SER A 59 -6.93 8.11 -14.26
C SER A 59 -7.41 7.07 -13.26
N LYS A 60 -6.62 6.79 -12.21
CA LYS A 60 -6.87 5.69 -11.29
C LYS A 60 -6.68 6.12 -9.84
N ILE A 61 -7.43 5.48 -8.96
CA ILE A 61 -7.17 5.43 -7.52
C ILE A 61 -6.74 4.00 -7.21
N CYS A 62 -5.50 3.81 -6.76
CA CYS A 62 -4.95 2.51 -6.41
C CYS A 62 -4.71 2.41 -4.91
N ASP A 63 -5.09 1.28 -4.32
CA ASP A 63 -4.78 0.94 -2.92
C ASP A 63 -3.31 0.51 -2.79
N VAL A 64 -2.82 0.37 -1.57
CA VAL A 64 -1.42 0.01 -1.21
C VAL A 64 -0.93 -1.30 -1.85
N ASN A 65 -1.81 -2.16 -2.27
CA ASN A 65 -1.50 -3.42 -2.96
C ASN A 65 -1.61 -3.32 -4.50
N GLY A 66 -1.73 -2.10 -5.04
CA GLY A 66 -1.87 -1.88 -6.47
C GLY A 66 -3.26 -2.16 -7.05
N THR A 67 -4.22 -2.61 -6.23
CA THR A 67 -5.61 -2.83 -6.70
C THR A 67 -6.28 -1.51 -7.03
N GLU A 68 -6.95 -1.45 -8.17
CA GLU A 68 -7.75 -0.29 -8.56
C GLU A 68 -9.03 -0.20 -7.72
N VAL A 69 -9.15 0.89 -6.97
CA VAL A 69 -10.35 1.20 -6.17
C VAL A 69 -11.40 1.89 -7.04
N ALA A 70 -10.95 2.76 -7.93
CA ALA A 70 -11.78 3.44 -8.91
C ALA A 70 -10.92 3.90 -10.09
N ALA A 71 -11.55 4.06 -11.25
CA ALA A 71 -10.89 4.56 -12.45
C ALA A 71 -11.88 5.38 -13.28
N THR A 72 -11.35 6.33 -14.08
CA THR A 72 -12.15 7.02 -15.10
C THR A 72 -12.38 6.13 -16.30
N GLY A 73 -13.40 6.43 -17.12
CA GLY A 73 -13.61 5.80 -18.41
C GLY A 73 -12.66 6.33 -19.48
N HIS A 74 -12.60 5.60 -20.61
CA HIS A 74 -11.84 6.04 -21.79
C HIS A 74 -12.57 7.11 -22.62
N TRP A 75 -13.90 7.15 -22.54
CA TRP A 75 -14.73 7.89 -23.51
C TRP A 75 -15.60 8.98 -22.89
N SER A 76 -16.26 8.73 -21.79
CA SER A 76 -17.29 9.62 -21.24
C SER A 76 -17.15 9.95 -19.77
N GLU A 77 -16.44 9.15 -19.02
CA GLU A 77 -16.29 9.32 -17.56
C GLU A 77 -14.96 10.00 -17.26
N HIS A 78 -15.00 11.31 -17.07
CA HIS A 78 -13.82 12.14 -16.86
C HIS A 78 -13.44 12.32 -15.39
N TRP A 79 -14.15 11.69 -14.49
CA TRP A 79 -13.88 11.72 -13.05
C TRP A 79 -14.15 10.35 -12.42
N ALA A 80 -13.47 10.08 -11.32
CA ALA A 80 -13.70 8.89 -10.51
C ALA A 80 -13.64 9.27 -9.04
N ILE A 81 -14.41 8.57 -8.22
CA ILE A 81 -14.39 8.69 -6.78
C ILE A 81 -14.31 7.30 -6.16
N GLY A 82 -13.53 7.17 -5.13
CA GLY A 82 -13.39 5.90 -4.41
C GLY A 82 -12.87 6.12 -2.99
N PRO A 83 -13.28 5.27 -2.04
CA PRO A 83 -12.82 5.34 -0.66
C PRO A 83 -11.40 4.79 -0.54
N LEU A 84 -10.55 5.47 0.22
CA LEU A 84 -9.25 4.94 0.66
C LEU A 84 -9.26 4.84 2.18
N ASN A 85 -9.14 3.63 2.70
CA ASN A 85 -8.87 3.42 4.11
C ASN A 85 -7.37 3.57 4.35
N LEU A 86 -6.95 4.53 5.18
CA LEU A 86 -5.55 4.76 5.53
C LEU A 86 -5.15 4.10 6.86
N GLU A 87 -6.14 3.69 7.66
CA GLU A 87 -5.90 2.97 8.93
C GLU A 87 -5.66 1.49 8.64
N LYS A 88 -4.48 1.19 8.11
CA LYS A 88 -4.07 -0.16 7.71
C LYS A 88 -2.56 -0.38 7.85
N ALA A 89 -2.16 -1.65 7.94
CA ALA A 89 -0.77 -2.07 7.84
C ALA A 89 -0.60 -3.15 6.77
N PHE A 90 0.55 -3.12 6.11
CA PHE A 90 0.99 -4.11 5.15
C PHE A 90 2.00 -5.03 5.86
N LEU A 91 1.72 -6.33 5.87
CA LEU A 91 2.49 -7.34 6.60
C LEU A 91 3.06 -8.38 5.63
N HIS A 92 4.15 -9.04 6.01
CA HIS A 92 4.48 -10.34 5.44
C HIS A 92 3.51 -11.38 6.01
N THR A 93 3.01 -12.32 5.19
CA THR A 93 2.04 -13.30 5.67
C THR A 93 2.64 -14.21 6.75
N TRP A 94 3.84 -14.71 6.54
CA TRP A 94 4.52 -15.58 7.51
C TRP A 94 5.49 -14.79 8.42
N PRO A 95 5.52 -15.12 9.72
CA PRO A 95 4.73 -16.16 10.44
C PRO A 95 3.37 -15.65 10.94
N TYR A 96 2.96 -14.43 10.64
CA TYR A 96 1.85 -13.73 11.29
C TYR A 96 0.47 -14.33 10.98
N VAL A 97 0.33 -15.03 9.85
CA VAL A 97 -0.92 -15.74 9.47
C VAL A 97 -1.44 -16.66 10.58
N LEU A 98 -0.55 -17.21 11.41
CA LEU A 98 -0.91 -18.08 12.53
C LEU A 98 -1.67 -17.33 13.65
N ARG A 99 -1.53 -16.00 13.72
CA ARG A 99 -2.19 -15.15 14.70
C ARG A 99 -3.52 -14.58 14.21
N PHE A 100 -3.77 -14.60 12.89
CA PHE A 100 -4.95 -13.98 12.30
C PHE A 100 -6.28 -14.49 12.86
N PRO A 101 -6.49 -15.81 13.09
CA PRO A 101 -7.73 -16.30 13.68
C PRO A 101 -7.99 -15.75 15.10
N GLU A 102 -6.94 -15.55 15.90
CA GLU A 102 -7.04 -14.96 17.23
C GLU A 102 -7.41 -13.48 17.17
N ILE A 103 -6.77 -12.74 16.25
CA ILE A 103 -7.05 -11.33 15.99
C ILE A 103 -8.50 -11.14 15.52
N GLU A 104 -8.94 -11.93 14.55
CA GLU A 104 -10.31 -11.88 14.04
C GLU A 104 -11.35 -12.23 15.11
N LYS A 105 -11.05 -13.21 15.98
CA LYS A 105 -11.90 -13.54 17.10
C LYS A 105 -12.05 -12.38 18.09
N LYS A 106 -10.97 -11.66 18.37
CA LYS A 106 -10.97 -10.54 19.33
C LYS A 106 -11.65 -9.30 18.77
N TYR A 107 -11.32 -8.92 17.55
CA TYR A 107 -11.76 -7.65 16.96
C TYR A 107 -13.05 -7.77 16.13
N GLY A 108 -13.34 -8.97 15.62
CA GLY A 108 -14.54 -9.24 14.82
C GLY A 108 -14.68 -8.32 13.62
N ARG A 109 -15.87 -7.76 13.43
CA ARG A 109 -16.19 -6.89 12.30
C ARG A 109 -15.55 -5.50 12.34
N ARG A 110 -14.81 -5.17 13.40
CA ARG A 110 -14.12 -3.88 13.53
C ARG A 110 -12.83 -3.81 12.70
N ILE A 111 -12.38 -4.96 12.19
CA ILE A 111 -11.20 -5.06 11.34
C ILE A 111 -11.50 -5.91 10.10
N ARG A 112 -10.60 -5.85 9.15
CA ARG A 112 -10.54 -6.76 8.01
C ARG A 112 -9.09 -7.18 7.76
N ILE A 113 -8.88 -8.49 7.56
CA ILE A 113 -7.60 -9.05 7.12
C ILE A 113 -7.79 -9.60 5.71
N ARG A 114 -6.92 -9.19 4.80
CA ARG A 114 -6.88 -9.68 3.42
C ARG A 114 -5.53 -10.34 3.17
N ASN A 115 -5.56 -11.59 2.76
CA ASN A 115 -4.36 -12.36 2.43
C ASN A 115 -4.19 -12.44 0.91
N HIS A 116 -3.01 -12.09 0.44
CA HIS A 116 -2.55 -12.27 -0.92
C HIS A 116 -1.56 -13.43 -0.91
N HIS A 117 -2.09 -14.63 -1.11
CA HIS A 117 -1.34 -15.88 -0.88
C HIS A 117 -0.19 -16.09 -1.87
N GLU A 118 -0.36 -15.66 -3.11
CA GLU A 118 0.66 -15.83 -4.14
C GLU A 118 1.87 -14.90 -3.90
N GLU A 119 1.62 -13.73 -3.34
CA GLU A 119 2.65 -12.74 -3.05
C GLU A 119 3.20 -12.81 -1.63
N GLU A 120 2.66 -13.68 -0.78
CA GLU A 120 3.01 -13.80 0.64
C GLU A 120 2.79 -12.51 1.45
N TRP A 121 1.75 -11.73 1.09
CA TRP A 121 1.40 -10.48 1.74
C TRP A 121 0.04 -10.51 2.40
N SER A 122 -0.09 -9.76 3.47
CA SER A 122 -1.36 -9.55 4.15
C SER A 122 -1.56 -8.08 4.47
N ILE A 123 -2.81 -7.64 4.41
CA ILE A 123 -3.21 -6.31 4.84
C ILE A 123 -4.19 -6.45 5.99
N ILE A 124 -3.85 -5.85 7.11
CA ILE A 124 -4.77 -5.66 8.23
C ILE A 124 -5.25 -4.20 8.22
N GLU A 125 -6.56 -4.01 8.30
CA GLU A 125 -7.15 -2.67 8.28
C GLU A 125 -8.24 -2.53 9.33
N SER A 126 -8.32 -1.36 9.93
CA SER A 126 -9.41 -1.00 10.83
C SER A 126 -10.64 -0.57 10.04
N LEU A 127 -11.81 -1.05 10.46
CA LEU A 127 -13.12 -0.66 9.96
C LEU A 127 -13.93 0.12 11.01
N SER A 128 -13.29 0.49 12.11
CA SER A 128 -13.93 1.17 13.24
C SER A 128 -13.04 2.27 13.80
N PRO A 129 -13.59 3.46 14.12
CA PRO A 129 -12.80 4.58 14.61
C PRO A 129 -12.18 4.37 16.00
N ASP A 130 -12.65 3.38 16.74
CA ASP A 130 -12.17 3.02 18.07
C ASP A 130 -11.06 1.95 18.06
N VAL A 131 -10.65 1.47 16.88
CA VAL A 131 -9.58 0.49 16.72
C VAL A 131 -8.45 1.08 15.90
N ARG A 132 -7.26 1.13 16.48
CA ARG A 132 -6.05 1.52 15.76
C ARG A 132 -5.28 0.29 15.35
N VAL A 133 -4.84 0.25 14.11
CA VAL A 133 -4.04 -0.89 13.62
C VAL A 133 -2.71 -1.00 14.37
N ALA A 134 -2.10 0.14 14.74
CA ALA A 134 -0.89 0.16 15.53
C ALA A 134 -1.03 -0.62 16.86
N ASP A 135 -2.17 -0.46 17.55
CA ASP A 135 -2.42 -1.16 18.82
C ASP A 135 -2.54 -2.68 18.60
N ILE A 136 -3.08 -3.11 17.45
CA ILE A 136 -3.14 -4.54 17.09
C ILE A 136 -1.73 -5.08 16.80
N LEU A 137 -0.91 -4.33 16.06
CA LEU A 137 0.46 -4.73 15.76
C LEU A 137 1.26 -4.93 17.05
N ASP A 138 1.15 -3.99 17.98
CA ASP A 138 1.85 -4.04 19.26
C ASP A 138 1.34 -5.19 20.14
N GLU A 139 0.02 -5.38 20.23
CA GLU A 139 -0.59 -6.42 21.06
C GLU A 139 -0.20 -7.85 20.61
N PHE A 140 -0.13 -8.07 19.30
CA PHE A 140 0.13 -9.39 18.72
C PHE A 140 1.57 -9.59 18.27
N ASP A 141 2.47 -8.63 18.56
CA ASP A 141 3.88 -8.63 18.13
C ASP A 141 4.02 -8.83 16.62
N LEU A 142 3.25 -8.07 15.85
CA LEU A 142 3.29 -8.12 14.39
C LEU A 142 4.22 -7.04 13.85
N LYS A 143 5.10 -7.41 12.94
CA LYS A 143 5.95 -6.44 12.23
C LYS A 143 5.31 -6.04 10.92
N THR A 144 5.38 -4.75 10.60
CA THR A 144 5.06 -4.30 9.25
C THR A 144 6.02 -4.95 8.24
N HIS A 145 5.63 -4.99 6.97
CA HIS A 145 6.50 -5.48 5.91
C HIS A 145 7.87 -4.77 5.92
N GLU A 146 7.89 -3.45 6.07
CA GLU A 146 9.12 -2.66 6.12
C GLU A 146 10.03 -3.11 7.26
N GLN A 147 9.47 -3.31 8.45
CA GLN A 147 10.22 -3.82 9.61
C GLN A 147 10.71 -5.25 9.40
N HIS A 148 9.90 -6.10 8.77
CA HIS A 148 10.26 -7.48 8.46
C HIS A 148 11.45 -7.53 7.49
N ILE A 149 11.39 -6.78 6.39
CA ILE A 149 12.47 -6.69 5.39
C ILE A 149 13.74 -6.09 6.00
N ALA A 150 13.64 -5.00 6.76
CA ALA A 150 14.81 -4.42 7.43
C ALA A 150 15.49 -5.40 8.38
N SER A 151 14.70 -6.22 9.11
CA SER A 151 15.25 -7.30 9.95
C SER A 151 15.97 -8.35 9.11
N ALA A 152 15.41 -8.77 7.98
CA ALA A 152 16.02 -9.74 7.07
C ALA A 152 17.29 -9.20 6.42
N GLU A 153 17.29 -7.96 5.96
CA GLU A 153 18.48 -7.30 5.38
C GLU A 153 19.62 -7.22 6.37
N SER A 154 19.36 -6.89 7.63
CA SER A 154 20.38 -6.83 8.67
C SER A 154 21.11 -8.17 8.89
N VAL A 155 20.41 -9.28 8.66
CA VAL A 155 21.01 -10.63 8.71
C VAL A 155 21.75 -10.93 7.41
N GLN A 156 21.15 -10.64 6.25
CA GLN A 156 21.76 -10.91 4.95
C GLN A 156 23.07 -10.16 4.72
N LEU A 157 23.17 -8.90 5.18
CA LEU A 157 24.38 -8.08 5.05
C LEU A 157 25.61 -8.74 5.68
N LYS A 158 25.43 -9.62 6.69
CA LYS A 158 26.53 -10.37 7.31
C LYS A 158 27.12 -11.44 6.38
N TYR A 159 26.37 -11.87 5.36
CA TYR A 159 26.72 -13.01 4.51
C TYR A 159 26.80 -12.66 3.02
N ARG A 160 26.49 -11.43 2.62
CA ARG A 160 26.66 -10.98 1.23
C ARG A 160 28.13 -10.64 1.00
N PRO A 161 28.87 -11.39 0.16
CA PRO A 161 30.16 -10.93 -0.35
C PRO A 161 29.89 -9.79 -1.34
N PHE A 162 30.47 -8.65 -1.13
CA PHE A 162 30.54 -7.56 -2.10
C PHE A 162 31.86 -7.64 -2.84
#